data_801084422532d36986fded3fe724da01
#
_entry.id   801084422532d36986fded3fe724da01
#
_cell.length_a   1.000
_cell.length_b   1.000
_cell.length_c   1.000
_cell.angle_alpha   90.00
_cell.angle_beta   90.00
_cell.angle_gamma   90.00
#
_symmetry.space_group_name_H-M   'P 1'
#
loop_
_entity.id
_entity.type
_entity.pdbx_description
1 polymer ?
#
loop_
_entity_poly.entity_id
_entity_poly.type
_entity_poly.pdbx_seq_one_letter_code
_entity_poly.pdbx_strand_id
1 'polypeptide(L)'
;INNKNYSSQLKIFLKTKFKDKVRTSGVWVYFPWNGKLIHTVKKEDLYELRTNRNRNLITKIEQEKLKKFCIGIVGLSVGSNLASNLIYQGLSSDQLKLAEFDILETTNLNRIKAGISDIGRKKIDVLAQQIYEIDPYITLNLYPEGLNEKTLTHFIGSNKKPDLIFE
;
A
#
# COMPACT_ATOMS: atom_id res chain seq x y z
N ILE A 1 18.54 -21.09 -9.42
CA ILE A 1 17.23 -21.80 -9.39
C ILE A 1 17.02 -22.36 -10.79
N ASN A 2 16.98 -23.69 -10.92
CA ASN A 2 16.90 -24.37 -12.22
C ASN A 2 15.50 -24.15 -12.84
N ASN A 3 15.43 -23.34 -13.88
CA ASN A 3 14.19 -22.82 -14.48
C ASN A 3 13.18 -23.90 -14.93
N LYS A 4 13.66 -25.10 -15.27
CA LYS A 4 12.80 -26.24 -15.70
C LYS A 4 11.95 -26.79 -14.55
N ASN A 5 12.50 -26.81 -13.32
CA ASN A 5 11.78 -27.35 -12.16
C ASN A 5 10.71 -26.38 -11.65
N TYR A 6 10.95 -25.05 -11.74
CA TYR A 6 10.01 -24.03 -11.33
C TYR A 6 8.71 -24.06 -12.18
N SER A 7 8.84 -24.17 -13.49
CA SER A 7 7.66 -24.21 -14.39
C SER A 7 6.76 -25.42 -14.13
N SER A 8 7.37 -26.58 -13.85
CA SER A 8 6.61 -27.80 -13.53
C SER A 8 5.92 -27.70 -12.16
N GLN A 9 6.62 -27.19 -11.16
CA GLN A 9 6.06 -26.98 -9.81
C GLN A 9 4.96 -25.92 -9.83
N LEU A 10 5.12 -24.85 -10.61
CA LEU A 10 4.07 -23.83 -10.79
C LEU A 10 2.80 -24.43 -11.41
N LYS A 11 2.93 -25.25 -12.44
CA LYS A 11 1.79 -25.93 -13.07
C LYS A 11 1.05 -26.85 -12.08
N ILE A 12 1.80 -27.62 -11.28
CA ILE A 12 1.21 -28.48 -10.24
C ILE A 12 0.50 -27.63 -9.19
N PHE A 13 1.12 -26.56 -8.70
CA PHE A 13 0.53 -25.63 -7.75
C PHE A 13 -0.77 -25.01 -8.29
N LEU A 14 -0.76 -24.52 -9.53
CA LEU A 14 -1.94 -23.92 -10.15
C LEU A 14 -3.09 -24.93 -10.27
N LYS A 15 -2.82 -26.17 -10.72
CA LYS A 15 -3.83 -27.24 -10.79
C LYS A 15 -4.39 -27.60 -9.42
N THR A 16 -3.52 -27.74 -8.43
CA THR A 16 -3.91 -28.14 -7.07
C THR A 16 -4.73 -27.06 -6.36
N LYS A 17 -4.24 -25.80 -6.41
CA LYS A 17 -4.87 -24.68 -5.70
C LYS A 17 -6.14 -24.18 -6.40
N PHE A 18 -6.14 -24.12 -7.72
CA PHE A 18 -7.22 -23.48 -8.49
C PHE A 18 -8.11 -24.48 -9.27
N LYS A 19 -7.80 -25.79 -9.27
CA LYS A 19 -8.59 -26.82 -9.95
C LYS A 19 -9.01 -26.39 -11.37
N ASP A 20 -8.05 -25.91 -12.16
CA ASP A 20 -8.22 -25.35 -13.51
C ASP A 20 -9.11 -24.08 -13.62
N LYS A 21 -9.53 -23.49 -12.49
CA LYS A 21 -10.29 -22.25 -12.45
C LYS A 21 -9.42 -21.00 -12.28
N VAL A 22 -8.18 -21.01 -12.77
CA VAL A 22 -7.24 -19.88 -12.62
C VAL A 22 -7.83 -18.58 -13.16
N ARG A 23 -8.54 -18.63 -14.30
CA ARG A 23 -9.15 -17.46 -14.94
C ARG A 23 -10.33 -16.87 -14.16
N THR A 24 -11.02 -17.69 -13.36
CA THR A 24 -12.18 -17.30 -12.55
C THR A 24 -11.84 -17.09 -11.07
N SER A 25 -10.58 -17.40 -10.67
CA SER A 25 -10.09 -17.20 -9.31
C SER A 25 -9.45 -15.83 -9.20
N GLY A 26 -9.51 -15.22 -8.01
CA GLY A 26 -8.93 -13.90 -7.79
C GLY A 26 -9.95 -12.77 -7.85
N VAL A 27 -9.46 -11.56 -8.10
CA VAL A 27 -10.25 -10.32 -8.11
C VAL A 27 -9.80 -9.44 -9.27
N TRP A 28 -10.75 -8.77 -9.91
CA TRP A 28 -10.46 -7.72 -10.86
C TRP A 28 -10.39 -6.38 -10.15
N VAL A 29 -9.28 -5.66 -10.36
CA VAL A 29 -9.03 -4.33 -9.80
C VAL A 29 -8.98 -3.32 -10.94
N TYR A 30 -9.81 -2.29 -10.86
CA TYR A 30 -9.80 -1.19 -11.81
C TYR A 30 -9.19 0.06 -11.17
N PHE A 31 -8.19 0.63 -11.83
CA PHE A 31 -7.55 1.87 -11.44
C PHE A 31 -8.07 3.02 -12.32
N PRO A 32 -9.04 3.83 -11.84
CA PRO A 32 -9.71 4.83 -12.68
C PRO A 32 -8.78 5.97 -13.14
N TRP A 33 -7.74 6.27 -12.38
CA TRP A 33 -6.79 7.34 -12.71
C TRP A 33 -5.87 7.04 -13.90
N ASN A 34 -5.70 5.80 -14.29
CA ASN A 34 -4.89 5.39 -15.44
C ASN A 34 -5.60 4.41 -16.38
N GLY A 35 -6.88 4.10 -16.13
CA GLY A 35 -7.72 3.23 -16.96
C GLY A 35 -7.31 1.76 -16.97
N LYS A 36 -6.44 1.31 -16.06
CA LYS A 36 -5.95 -0.07 -16.01
C LYS A 36 -6.93 -0.99 -15.30
N LEU A 37 -7.24 -2.12 -15.92
CA LEU A 37 -7.96 -3.24 -15.31
C LEU A 37 -7.00 -4.42 -15.15
N ILE A 38 -6.75 -4.86 -13.92
CA ILE A 38 -5.78 -5.90 -13.58
C ILE A 38 -6.47 -7.06 -12.87
N HIS A 39 -6.23 -8.28 -13.33
CA HIS A 39 -6.62 -9.48 -12.62
C HIS A 39 -5.52 -9.91 -11.65
N THR A 40 -5.83 -9.97 -10.36
CA THR A 40 -4.87 -10.32 -9.31
C THR A 40 -5.44 -11.37 -8.35
N VAL A 41 -4.58 -11.89 -7.49
CA VAL A 41 -4.96 -12.85 -6.44
C VAL A 41 -5.77 -12.15 -5.33
N LYS A 42 -6.44 -12.93 -4.47
CA LYS A 42 -7.17 -12.40 -3.31
C LYS A 42 -6.23 -11.73 -2.31
N LYS A 43 -6.82 -10.93 -1.41
CA LYS A 43 -6.13 -10.11 -0.39
C LYS A 43 -5.06 -10.90 0.38
N GLU A 44 -5.43 -12.04 0.93
CA GLU A 44 -4.56 -12.86 1.77
C GLU A 44 -3.37 -13.42 0.98
N ASP A 45 -3.65 -13.92 -0.23
CA ASP A 45 -2.61 -14.44 -1.12
C ASP A 45 -1.66 -13.33 -1.59
N LEU A 46 -2.19 -12.15 -1.92
CA LEU A 46 -1.35 -11.00 -2.32
C LEU A 46 -0.40 -10.59 -1.18
N TYR A 47 -0.93 -10.50 0.04
CA TYR A 47 -0.13 -10.17 1.21
C TYR A 47 1.01 -11.17 1.42
N GLU A 48 0.71 -12.46 1.43
CA GLU A 48 1.70 -13.54 1.60
C GLU A 48 2.78 -13.53 0.50
N LEU A 49 2.39 -13.31 -0.76
CA LEU A 49 3.31 -13.22 -1.87
C LEU A 49 4.22 -11.99 -1.76
N ARG A 50 3.63 -10.84 -1.45
CA ARG A 50 4.32 -9.54 -1.36
C ARG A 50 5.35 -9.51 -0.23
N THR A 51 5.03 -10.12 0.91
CA THR A 51 5.90 -10.14 2.11
C THR A 51 6.78 -11.39 2.23
N ASN A 52 6.75 -12.29 1.25
CA ASN A 52 7.47 -13.58 1.32
C ASN A 52 8.97 -13.41 1.58
N ARG A 53 9.61 -12.41 0.97
CA ARG A 53 11.05 -12.16 1.13
C ARG A 53 11.42 -11.60 2.51
N ASN A 54 10.47 -11.03 3.25
CA ASN A 54 10.69 -10.51 4.59
C ASN A 54 11.07 -11.63 5.58
N ARG A 55 10.69 -12.88 5.30
CA ARG A 55 11.00 -14.07 6.14
C ARG A 55 12.49 -14.29 6.39
N ASN A 56 13.34 -13.68 5.58
CA ASN A 56 14.79 -13.71 5.77
C ASN A 56 15.31 -12.66 6.74
N LEU A 57 14.47 -11.67 7.12
CA LEU A 57 14.83 -10.51 7.92
C LEU A 57 14.05 -10.45 9.24
N ILE A 58 12.76 -10.79 9.19
CA ILE A 58 11.86 -10.75 10.35
C ILE A 58 11.09 -12.06 10.48
N THR A 59 10.72 -12.40 11.70
CA THR A 59 9.92 -13.59 12.00
C THR A 59 8.46 -13.41 11.55
N LYS A 60 7.74 -14.52 11.43
CA LYS A 60 6.30 -14.47 11.14
C LYS A 60 5.52 -13.69 12.20
N ILE A 61 5.93 -13.78 13.46
CA ILE A 61 5.28 -13.05 14.58
C ILE A 61 5.47 -11.55 14.42
N GLU A 62 6.66 -11.10 14.06
CA GLU A 62 6.95 -9.69 13.81
C GLU A 62 6.20 -9.17 12.58
N GLN A 63 6.10 -9.97 11.51
CA GLN A 63 5.31 -9.61 10.32
C GLN A 63 3.82 -9.44 10.67
N GLU A 64 3.25 -10.31 11.52
CA GLU A 64 1.86 -10.19 11.96
C GLU A 64 1.64 -9.00 12.91
N LYS A 65 2.65 -8.61 13.69
CA LYS A 65 2.61 -7.36 14.47
C LYS A 65 2.60 -6.16 13.54
N LEU A 66 3.53 -6.10 12.57
CA LEU A 66 3.63 -5.00 11.59
C LEU A 66 2.30 -4.83 10.83
N LYS A 67 1.66 -5.92 10.45
CA LYS A 67 0.35 -5.93 9.80
C LYS A 67 -0.73 -5.21 10.61
N LYS A 68 -0.61 -5.18 11.93
CA LYS A 68 -1.61 -4.61 12.85
C LYS A 68 -1.29 -3.19 13.33
N PHE A 69 -0.11 -2.67 13.02
CA PHE A 69 0.25 -1.32 13.43
C PHE A 69 -0.63 -0.28 12.75
N CYS A 70 -1.06 0.72 13.52
CA CYS A 70 -1.70 1.92 13.02
C CYS A 70 -0.67 3.05 13.01
N ILE A 71 -0.39 3.59 11.83
CA ILE A 71 0.62 4.64 11.67
C ILE A 71 -0.02 5.89 11.12
N GLY A 72 0.27 7.01 11.77
CA GLY A 72 -0.05 8.35 11.28
C GLY A 72 1.17 9.00 10.65
N ILE A 73 1.00 9.63 9.49
CA ILE A 73 2.05 10.42 8.84
C ILE A 73 1.47 11.80 8.52
N VAL A 74 2.14 12.82 9.05
CA VAL A 74 1.80 14.23 8.87
C VAL A 74 2.87 14.87 8.02
N GLY A 75 2.50 15.47 6.89
CA GLY A 75 3.45 15.98 5.90
C GLY A 75 3.97 14.88 4.97
N LEU A 76 3.69 15.03 3.67
CA LEU A 76 4.01 14.02 2.65
C LEU A 76 5.18 14.42 1.73
N SER A 77 6.04 15.30 2.17
CA SER A 77 7.29 15.58 1.46
C SER A 77 8.24 14.38 1.60
N VAL A 78 8.84 14.18 2.78
CA VAL A 78 9.61 12.97 3.12
C VAL A 78 8.67 11.81 3.51
N GLY A 79 7.55 12.13 4.16
CA GLY A 79 6.55 11.17 4.61
C GLY A 79 5.97 10.29 3.51
N SER A 80 5.94 10.75 2.24
CA SER A 80 5.50 9.92 1.12
C SER A 80 6.40 8.70 0.88
N ASN A 81 7.71 8.88 1.01
CA ASN A 81 8.66 7.77 0.88
C ASN A 81 8.55 6.80 2.06
N LEU A 82 8.37 7.34 3.28
CA LEU A 82 8.14 6.52 4.47
C LEU A 82 6.87 5.68 4.33
N ALA A 83 5.74 6.30 3.94
CA ALA A 83 4.47 5.62 3.70
C ALA A 83 4.63 4.45 2.71
N SER A 84 5.24 4.73 1.55
CA SER A 84 5.47 3.71 0.51
C SER A 84 6.33 2.55 1.05
N ASN A 85 7.41 2.85 1.77
CA ASN A 85 8.28 1.84 2.35
C ASN A 85 7.57 0.98 3.40
N LEU A 86 6.74 1.56 4.25
CA LEU A 86 5.94 0.81 5.23
C LEU A 86 4.98 -0.17 4.53
N ILE A 87 4.35 0.25 3.43
CA ILE A 87 3.49 -0.63 2.63
C ILE A 87 4.31 -1.78 2.02
N TYR A 88 5.48 -1.50 1.44
CA TYR A 88 6.36 -2.55 0.92
C TYR A 88 6.77 -3.56 2.00
N GLN A 89 7.03 -3.11 3.23
CA GLN A 89 7.38 -3.97 4.36
C GLN A 89 6.21 -4.79 4.90
N GLY A 90 4.98 -4.49 4.48
CA GLY A 90 3.80 -5.26 4.86
C GLY A 90 2.94 -4.59 5.94
N LEU A 91 3.07 -3.27 6.15
CA LEU A 91 1.98 -2.54 6.78
C LEU A 91 0.73 -2.73 5.90
N SER A 92 -0.36 -3.16 6.49
CA SER A 92 -1.55 -3.59 5.74
C SER A 92 -2.83 -3.08 6.37
N SER A 93 -3.85 -2.92 5.53
CA SER A 93 -5.22 -2.57 5.89
C SER A 93 -5.41 -1.19 6.53
N ASP A 94 -6.46 -0.98 7.24
CA ASP A 94 -7.06 0.24 7.81
C ASP A 94 -6.16 1.04 8.77
N GLN A 95 -4.85 0.94 8.59
CA GLN A 95 -3.89 1.30 9.62
C GLN A 95 -2.97 2.46 9.21
N LEU A 96 -3.16 3.03 8.01
CA LEU A 96 -2.37 4.17 7.58
C LEU A 96 -3.22 5.43 7.49
N LYS A 97 -2.87 6.42 8.31
CA LYS A 97 -3.49 7.74 8.33
C LYS A 97 -2.52 8.74 7.74
N LEU A 98 -2.95 9.46 6.72
CA LEU A 98 -2.12 10.41 5.98
C LEU A 98 -2.74 11.80 6.06
N ALA A 99 -1.97 12.80 6.49
CA ALA A 99 -2.40 14.18 6.56
C ALA A 99 -1.46 15.07 5.73
N GLU A 100 -2.01 15.76 4.73
CA GLU A 100 -1.27 16.67 3.85
C GLU A 100 -2.24 17.56 3.09
N PHE A 101 -1.96 18.85 3.05
CA PHE A 101 -2.80 19.85 2.36
C PHE A 101 -2.14 20.43 1.09
N ASP A 102 -0.83 20.22 0.89
CA ASP A 102 -0.10 20.78 -0.22
C ASP A 102 -0.42 20.12 -1.56
N ILE A 103 -0.24 20.91 -2.62
CA ILE A 103 -0.15 20.44 -4.00
C ILE A 103 1.29 20.06 -4.34
N LEU A 104 1.44 19.20 -5.35
CA LEU A 104 2.75 18.82 -5.86
C LEU A 104 3.28 19.91 -6.80
N GLU A 105 4.48 20.38 -6.51
CA GLU A 105 5.23 21.36 -7.31
C GLU A 105 6.43 20.72 -8.00
N THR A 106 6.94 21.35 -9.05
CA THR A 106 8.15 20.91 -9.75
C THR A 106 9.36 20.74 -8.82
N THR A 107 9.50 21.64 -7.83
CA THR A 107 10.57 21.62 -6.83
C THR A 107 10.49 20.42 -5.88
N ASN A 108 9.37 19.71 -5.83
CA ASN A 108 9.20 18.52 -5.01
C ASN A 108 9.73 17.25 -5.69
N LEU A 109 9.93 17.25 -7.00
CA LEU A 109 10.36 16.08 -7.78
C LEU A 109 11.78 15.59 -7.43
N ASN A 110 12.55 16.38 -6.70
CA ASN A 110 13.87 15.97 -6.21
C ASN A 110 13.81 14.97 -5.04
N ARG A 111 12.62 14.79 -4.39
CA ARG A 111 12.46 13.92 -3.22
C ARG A 111 11.14 13.18 -3.15
N ILE A 112 10.09 13.66 -3.82
CA ILE A 112 8.80 12.96 -3.90
C ILE A 112 8.80 12.08 -5.14
N LYS A 113 8.43 10.82 -4.97
CA LYS A 113 8.27 9.89 -6.09
C LYS A 113 7.02 10.23 -6.89
N ALA A 114 7.16 11.09 -7.88
CA ALA A 114 6.07 11.55 -8.74
C ALA A 114 6.62 11.91 -10.13
N GLY A 115 5.75 12.08 -11.10
CA GLY A 115 6.10 12.49 -12.45
C GLY A 115 5.66 13.92 -12.77
N ILE A 116 6.10 14.43 -13.93
CA ILE A 116 5.70 15.76 -14.43
C ILE A 116 4.18 15.86 -14.58
N SER A 117 3.52 14.76 -14.92
CA SER A 117 2.05 14.68 -15.07
C SER A 117 1.29 14.85 -13.75
N ASP A 118 1.97 14.74 -12.61
CA ASP A 118 1.35 14.87 -11.30
C ASP A 118 1.44 16.29 -10.71
N ILE A 119 2.19 17.19 -11.36
CA ILE A 119 2.34 18.59 -10.93
C ILE A 119 0.97 19.27 -10.89
N GLY A 120 0.69 19.99 -9.80
CA GLY A 120 -0.59 20.66 -9.55
C GLY A 120 -1.66 19.78 -8.88
N ARG A 121 -1.41 18.48 -8.69
CA ARG A 121 -2.30 17.57 -7.95
C ARG A 121 -2.00 17.62 -6.45
N LYS A 122 -2.98 17.31 -5.60
CA LYS A 122 -2.72 17.15 -4.16
C LYS A 122 -1.70 16.03 -3.93
N LYS A 123 -0.68 16.27 -3.11
CA LYS A 123 0.36 15.26 -2.78
C LYS A 123 -0.26 13.99 -2.20
N ILE A 124 -1.29 14.15 -1.38
CA ILE A 124 -2.00 13.04 -0.74
C ILE A 124 -2.70 12.13 -1.76
N ASP A 125 -3.29 12.69 -2.83
CA ASP A 125 -3.96 11.91 -3.87
C ASP A 125 -2.96 11.12 -4.72
N VAL A 126 -1.82 11.75 -5.06
CA VAL A 126 -0.73 11.10 -5.80
C VAL A 126 -0.20 9.91 -5.02
N LEU A 127 0.08 10.10 -3.72
CA LEU A 127 0.55 9.03 -2.86
C LEU A 127 -0.49 7.92 -2.68
N ALA A 128 -1.76 8.27 -2.45
CA ALA A 128 -2.83 7.28 -2.30
C ALA A 128 -2.96 6.37 -3.52
N GLN A 129 -2.88 6.93 -4.73
CA GLN A 129 -2.91 6.16 -5.98
C GLN A 129 -1.72 5.20 -6.06
N GLN A 130 -0.51 5.66 -5.73
CA GLN A 130 0.69 4.80 -5.71
C GLN A 130 0.56 3.65 -4.70
N ILE A 131 0.01 3.92 -3.52
CA ILE A 131 -0.22 2.89 -2.50
C ILE A 131 -1.25 1.86 -2.98
N TYR A 132 -2.35 2.29 -3.61
CA TYR A 132 -3.34 1.37 -4.17
C TYR A 132 -2.77 0.52 -5.32
N GLU A 133 -1.81 1.03 -6.09
CA GLU A 133 -1.10 0.23 -7.11
C GLU A 133 -0.17 -0.83 -6.50
N ILE A 134 0.30 -0.63 -5.25
CA ILE A 134 1.07 -1.64 -4.50
C ILE A 134 0.15 -2.66 -3.84
N ASP A 135 -0.90 -2.19 -3.18
CA ASP A 135 -1.88 -3.00 -2.45
C ASP A 135 -3.31 -2.45 -2.62
N PRO A 136 -4.08 -2.98 -3.57
CA PRO A 136 -5.43 -2.49 -3.85
C PRO A 136 -6.44 -2.80 -2.74
N TYR A 137 -6.06 -3.60 -1.75
CA TYR A 137 -6.93 -3.98 -0.64
C TYR A 137 -6.74 -3.14 0.62
N ILE A 138 -5.80 -2.19 0.58
CA ILE A 138 -5.55 -1.32 1.73
C ILE A 138 -6.69 -0.30 1.89
N THR A 139 -7.00 0.04 3.13
CA THR A 139 -7.84 1.19 3.46
C THR A 139 -6.96 2.31 3.98
N LEU A 140 -7.02 3.47 3.32
CA LEU A 140 -6.30 4.67 3.73
C LEU A 140 -7.28 5.63 4.42
N ASN A 141 -6.84 6.23 5.52
CA ASN A 141 -7.53 7.33 6.17
C ASN A 141 -6.85 8.63 5.74
N LEU A 142 -7.46 9.36 4.81
CA LEU A 142 -6.88 10.55 4.19
C LEU A 142 -7.43 11.82 4.82
N TYR A 143 -6.54 12.75 5.15
CA TYR A 143 -6.84 14.08 5.70
C TYR A 143 -6.28 15.14 4.74
N PRO A 144 -6.99 15.44 3.63
CA PRO A 144 -6.49 16.31 2.56
C PRO A 144 -6.48 17.79 2.91
N GLU A 145 -6.97 18.16 4.08
CA GLU A 145 -6.90 19.52 4.65
C GLU A 145 -5.81 19.63 5.74
N GLY A 146 -4.97 18.60 5.86
CA GLY A 146 -3.97 18.51 6.93
C GLY A 146 -4.57 18.28 8.31
N LEU A 147 -3.76 18.52 9.35
CA LEU A 147 -4.23 18.50 10.73
C LEU A 147 -4.61 19.92 11.19
N ASN A 148 -5.83 20.06 11.67
CA ASN A 148 -6.37 21.23 12.32
C ASN A 148 -7.25 20.78 13.51
N GLU A 149 -7.82 21.70 14.28
CA GLU A 149 -8.62 21.38 15.48
C GLU A 149 -9.73 20.35 15.19
N LYS A 150 -10.37 20.40 14.02
CA LYS A 150 -11.45 19.48 13.63
C LYS A 150 -10.91 18.10 13.23
N THR A 151 -9.84 18.08 12.43
CA THR A 151 -9.27 16.83 11.87
C THR A 151 -8.41 16.10 12.89
N LEU A 152 -7.76 16.81 13.82
CA LEU A 152 -6.87 16.23 14.82
C LEU A 152 -7.60 15.21 15.72
N THR A 153 -8.76 15.58 16.25
CA THR A 153 -9.57 14.69 17.09
C THR A 153 -9.93 13.41 16.34
N HIS A 154 -10.28 13.53 15.07
CA HIS A 154 -10.61 12.39 14.22
C HIS A 154 -9.36 11.58 13.85
N PHE A 155 -8.24 12.23 13.57
CA PHE A 155 -6.96 11.57 13.26
C PHE A 155 -6.47 10.71 14.43
N ILE A 156 -6.56 11.23 15.67
CA ILE A 156 -6.13 10.50 16.86
C ILE A 156 -7.20 9.48 17.32
N GLY A 157 -8.48 9.84 17.29
CA GLY A 157 -9.55 9.12 17.99
C GLY A 157 -10.44 8.23 17.11
N SER A 158 -10.46 8.41 15.78
CA SER A 158 -11.36 7.63 14.91
C SER A 158 -10.74 6.27 14.54
N ASN A 159 -11.61 5.25 14.48
CA ASN A 159 -11.27 3.86 14.13
C ASN A 159 -10.24 3.25 15.09
N LYS A 160 -8.96 3.49 14.86
CA LYS A 160 -7.87 3.04 15.72
C LYS A 160 -6.93 4.22 16.00
N LYS A 161 -6.53 4.35 17.26
CA LYS A 161 -5.48 5.31 17.66
C LYS A 161 -4.16 4.92 16.97
N PRO A 162 -3.41 5.88 16.40
CA PRO A 162 -2.07 5.61 15.89
C PRO A 162 -1.15 5.07 16.99
N ASP A 163 -0.44 3.98 16.69
CA ASP A 163 0.63 3.45 17.55
C ASP A 163 1.89 4.30 17.42
N LEU A 164 2.10 4.90 16.23
CA LEU A 164 3.20 5.82 15.91
C LEU A 164 2.68 6.96 15.04
N ILE A 165 3.23 8.15 15.25
CA ILE A 165 3.01 9.31 14.39
C ILE A 165 4.37 9.83 13.94
N PHE A 166 4.50 10.07 12.63
CA PHE A 166 5.65 10.71 12.02
C PHE A 166 5.23 12.09 11.49
N GLU A 167 6.10 13.09 11.74
CA GLU A 167 5.97 14.46 11.28
C GLU A 167 7.25 14.90 10.57
#